data_976811ca1eac5d41b3ce111f315f860d
#
_entry.id   976811ca1eac5d41b3ce111f315f860d
#
_cell.length_a   1.000
_cell.length_b   1.000
_cell.length_c   1.000
_cell.angle_alpha   90.00
_cell.angle_beta   90.00
_cell.angle_gamma   90.00
#
_symmetry.space_group_name_H-M   'P 1'
#
loop_
_entity.id
_entity.type
_entity.pdbx_description
1 polymer ?
#
loop_
_entity_poly.entity_id
_entity_poly.type
_entity_poly.pdbx_seq_one_letter_code
_entity_poly.pdbx_strand_id
1 'polypeptide(L)'
;STASSSGSADSGITAASSTGTGLTTEQVADMVSPSVVVITTEQVVYSQWSWYGQSQVESGAGSGVVISSDGYILTCAHVVSGASNITVTIGDTDYPATVVGEDDTSDVAVLKIDATGLTPAVIGDSDALAVGEVAVAVGNPLGTLSNTVTDGIVSALNRQVTVQNNDMTLIQTDASISPGNSGGGLFNANGELIGIVNAKSSYSEAEGIGFAIPINTAMEISRQLIESGSVARPALGVKIVDVTDAQTAQQLGVST
;
A
#
# COMPACT_ATOMS: atom_id res chain seq x y z
N SER A 1 -37.66 -8.68 68.40
CA SER A 1 -37.58 -9.07 67.01
C SER A 1 -36.89 -7.92 66.21
N THR A 2 -35.63 -8.07 65.97
CA THR A 2 -34.82 -7.16 65.15
C THR A 2 -34.65 -7.77 63.79
N ALA A 3 -35.17 -7.12 62.76
CA ALA A 3 -34.96 -7.48 61.37
C ALA A 3 -33.74 -6.70 60.84
N SER A 4 -32.68 -7.43 60.49
CA SER A 4 -31.53 -6.91 59.77
C SER A 4 -31.85 -6.87 58.27
N SER A 5 -31.86 -5.67 57.67
CA SER A 5 -31.88 -5.48 56.21
C SER A 5 -30.46 -5.51 55.67
N SER A 6 -30.14 -6.55 54.92
CA SER A 6 -28.90 -6.61 54.13
C SER A 6 -29.08 -5.78 52.85
N GLY A 7 -28.38 -4.63 52.79
CA GLY A 7 -28.27 -3.83 51.59
C GLY A 7 -27.34 -4.51 50.58
N SER A 8 -27.89 -4.92 49.42
CA SER A 8 -27.09 -5.27 48.26
C SER A 8 -26.47 -4.00 47.66
N ALA A 9 -25.15 -3.96 47.63
CA ALA A 9 -24.41 -2.95 46.86
C ALA A 9 -24.58 -3.29 45.36
N ASP A 10 -25.41 -2.51 44.67
CA ASP A 10 -25.50 -2.50 43.21
C ASP A 10 -24.23 -1.80 42.68
N SER A 11 -23.30 -2.62 42.17
CA SER A 11 -22.13 -2.12 41.45
C SER A 11 -22.58 -1.69 40.07
N GLY A 12 -23.04 -0.46 39.94
CA GLY A 12 -23.41 0.15 38.66
C GLY A 12 -22.20 0.24 37.73
N ILE A 13 -22.00 -0.78 36.91
CA ILE A 13 -21.14 -0.69 35.76
C ILE A 13 -21.86 0.17 34.73
N THR A 14 -21.54 1.44 34.69
CA THR A 14 -22.05 2.35 33.65
C THR A 14 -21.30 2.03 32.35
N ALA A 15 -21.98 1.41 31.39
CA ALA A 15 -21.44 1.30 30.04
C ALA A 15 -21.29 2.71 29.47
N ALA A 16 -20.06 3.16 29.26
CA ALA A 16 -19.80 4.36 28.52
C ALA A 16 -20.23 4.12 27.07
N SER A 17 -21.29 4.79 26.61
CA SER A 17 -21.60 4.86 25.18
C SER A 17 -20.48 5.68 24.55
N SER A 18 -19.54 5.03 23.87
CA SER A 18 -18.59 5.71 23.00
C SER A 18 -19.37 6.24 21.80
N THR A 19 -19.75 7.51 21.83
CA THR A 19 -20.17 8.22 20.61
C THR A 19 -18.89 8.51 19.81
N GLY A 20 -18.35 7.48 19.16
CA GLY A 20 -17.32 7.64 18.14
C GLY A 20 -17.93 8.48 16.99
N THR A 21 -17.32 9.61 16.69
CA THR A 21 -17.75 10.51 15.61
C THR A 21 -17.34 10.02 14.22
N GLY A 22 -16.63 8.87 14.12
CA GLY A 22 -16.22 8.25 12.87
C GLY A 22 -17.25 7.29 12.28
N LEU A 23 -17.12 7.00 11.00
CA LEU A 23 -17.90 5.99 10.30
C LEU A 23 -17.57 4.59 10.85
N THR A 24 -18.52 3.65 10.72
CA THR A 24 -18.23 2.23 10.96
C THR A 24 -17.37 1.66 9.84
N THR A 25 -16.66 0.56 10.07
CA THR A 25 -15.87 -0.15 9.05
C THR A 25 -16.72 -0.47 7.81
N GLU A 26 -17.99 -0.89 7.99
CA GLU A 26 -18.92 -1.14 6.90
C GLU A 26 -19.19 0.14 6.08
N GLN A 27 -19.46 1.26 6.74
CA GLN A 27 -19.71 2.56 6.06
C GLN A 27 -18.46 3.07 5.33
N VAL A 28 -17.27 2.90 5.92
CA VAL A 28 -16.00 3.22 5.25
C VAL A 28 -15.84 2.34 4.00
N ALA A 29 -16.02 1.03 4.13
CA ALA A 29 -15.90 0.09 3.03
C ALA A 29 -16.84 0.44 1.86
N ASP A 30 -18.10 0.72 2.14
CA ASP A 30 -19.09 1.12 1.11
C ASP A 30 -18.69 2.42 0.42
N MET A 31 -18.20 3.40 1.19
CA MET A 31 -17.78 4.70 0.68
C MET A 31 -16.57 4.61 -0.24
N VAL A 32 -15.54 3.82 0.13
CA VAL A 32 -14.25 3.81 -0.55
C VAL A 32 -14.14 2.76 -1.65
N SER A 33 -14.96 1.71 -1.61
CA SER A 33 -14.93 0.61 -2.60
C SER A 33 -14.97 1.08 -4.06
N PRO A 34 -15.76 2.11 -4.45
CA PRO A 34 -15.76 2.59 -5.82
C PRO A 34 -14.43 3.19 -6.30
N SER A 35 -13.55 3.56 -5.38
CA SER A 35 -12.21 4.09 -5.69
C SER A 35 -11.11 3.03 -5.73
N VAL A 36 -11.40 1.79 -5.30
CA VAL A 36 -10.42 0.70 -5.27
C VAL A 36 -10.66 -0.25 -6.45
N VAL A 37 -9.61 -0.54 -7.20
CA VAL A 37 -9.68 -1.30 -8.44
C VAL A 37 -8.79 -2.55 -8.41
N VAL A 38 -9.13 -3.53 -9.25
CA VAL A 38 -8.28 -4.70 -9.51
C VAL A 38 -7.25 -4.35 -10.56
N ILE A 39 -6.02 -4.80 -10.38
CA ILE A 39 -4.97 -4.76 -11.39
C ILE A 39 -4.56 -6.18 -11.70
N THR A 40 -4.69 -6.60 -12.95
CA THR A 40 -4.19 -7.87 -13.45
C THR A 40 -3.04 -7.60 -14.41
N THR A 41 -1.96 -8.34 -14.26
CA THR A 41 -0.76 -8.21 -15.08
C THR A 41 -0.42 -9.52 -15.75
N GLU A 42 0.12 -9.45 -16.96
CA GLU A 42 0.67 -10.58 -17.69
C GLU A 42 2.13 -10.30 -18.01
N GLN A 43 2.99 -11.26 -17.74
CA GLN A 43 4.42 -11.21 -18.07
C GLN A 43 4.79 -12.38 -18.97
N VAL A 44 5.47 -12.10 -20.07
CA VAL A 44 6.01 -13.16 -20.95
C VAL A 44 7.38 -13.57 -20.45
N VAL A 45 7.49 -14.78 -19.91
CA VAL A 45 8.75 -15.36 -19.42
C VAL A 45 9.29 -16.33 -20.49
N TYR A 46 10.52 -16.05 -20.94
CA TYR A 46 11.22 -16.95 -21.85
C TYR A 46 12.02 -17.97 -21.06
N SER A 47 11.69 -19.26 -21.18
CA SER A 47 12.46 -20.33 -20.57
C SER A 47 13.80 -20.51 -21.30
N GLN A 48 14.92 -20.24 -20.64
CA GLN A 48 16.28 -20.45 -21.19
C GLN A 48 16.63 -21.93 -21.45
N TRP A 49 15.80 -22.85 -21.01
CA TRP A 49 16.04 -24.30 -21.13
C TRP A 49 15.22 -24.99 -22.21
N SER A 50 14.39 -24.28 -22.93
CA SER A 50 13.58 -24.85 -24.00
C SER A 50 14.28 -24.69 -25.36
N TRP A 51 14.80 -25.78 -25.90
CA TRP A 51 15.32 -25.86 -27.28
C TRP A 51 14.29 -25.45 -28.35
N TYR A 52 13.03 -25.32 -27.97
CA TYR A 52 11.90 -24.94 -28.82
C TYR A 52 11.28 -23.56 -28.51
N GLY A 53 11.94 -22.74 -27.69
CA GLY A 53 11.51 -21.33 -27.51
C GLY A 53 10.06 -21.16 -27.00
N GLN A 54 9.61 -22.01 -26.08
CA GLN A 54 8.27 -21.83 -25.47
C GLN A 54 8.30 -20.66 -24.49
N SER A 55 7.52 -19.62 -24.81
CA SER A 55 7.20 -18.57 -23.87
C SER A 55 6.05 -19.02 -22.96
N GLN A 56 6.16 -18.76 -21.67
CA GLN A 56 5.06 -18.91 -20.71
C GLN A 56 4.54 -17.53 -20.35
N VAL A 57 3.23 -17.40 -20.23
CA VAL A 57 2.60 -16.19 -19.69
C VAL A 57 2.33 -16.43 -18.21
N GLU A 58 2.98 -15.64 -17.36
CA GLU A 58 2.69 -15.60 -15.94
C GLU A 58 1.73 -14.45 -15.67
N SER A 59 0.68 -14.71 -14.87
CA SER A 59 -0.30 -13.71 -14.49
C SER A 59 -0.07 -13.31 -13.04
N GLY A 60 -0.08 -12.00 -12.79
CA GLY A 60 -0.06 -11.41 -11.46
C GLY A 60 -1.36 -10.65 -11.17
N ALA A 61 -1.65 -10.44 -9.90
CA ALA A 61 -2.77 -9.63 -9.47
C ALA A 61 -2.40 -8.74 -8.29
N GLY A 62 -2.98 -7.56 -8.27
CA GLY A 62 -2.86 -6.58 -7.20
C GLY A 62 -4.05 -5.64 -7.22
N SER A 63 -3.92 -4.57 -6.49
CA SER A 63 -4.94 -3.54 -6.34
C SER A 63 -4.41 -2.18 -6.76
N GLY A 64 -5.32 -1.24 -6.98
CA GLY A 64 -5.01 0.16 -7.20
C GLY A 64 -6.06 1.07 -6.61
N VAL A 65 -5.74 2.35 -6.49
CA VAL A 65 -6.66 3.37 -6.02
C VAL A 65 -6.80 4.46 -7.08
N VAL A 66 -8.04 4.76 -7.47
CA VAL A 66 -8.35 5.85 -8.40
C VAL A 66 -8.05 7.17 -7.71
N ILE A 67 -7.18 7.99 -8.31
CA ILE A 67 -6.79 9.31 -7.79
C ILE A 67 -7.33 10.47 -8.62
N SER A 68 -7.93 10.19 -9.78
CA SER A 68 -8.59 11.20 -10.61
C SER A 68 -9.79 10.66 -11.36
N SER A 69 -10.75 11.51 -11.66
CA SER A 69 -11.98 11.13 -12.38
C SER A 69 -11.76 10.80 -13.86
N ASP A 70 -10.60 11.12 -14.41
CA ASP A 70 -10.20 10.87 -15.81
C ASP A 70 -9.29 9.65 -15.98
N GLY A 71 -9.05 8.86 -14.92
CA GLY A 71 -8.44 7.53 -15.04
C GLY A 71 -6.99 7.39 -14.60
N TYR A 72 -6.45 8.30 -13.76
CA TYR A 72 -5.19 8.04 -13.07
C TYR A 72 -5.42 7.13 -11.87
N ILE A 73 -4.57 6.11 -11.74
CA ILE A 73 -4.63 5.09 -10.70
C ILE A 73 -3.26 4.98 -10.03
N LEU A 74 -3.26 5.03 -8.71
CA LEU A 74 -2.08 4.85 -7.86
C LEU A 74 -2.00 3.38 -7.43
N THR A 75 -0.80 2.80 -7.51
CA THR A 75 -0.53 1.41 -7.08
C THR A 75 0.92 1.27 -6.64
N CYS A 76 1.32 0.06 -6.22
CA CYS A 76 2.72 -0.27 -5.97
C CYS A 76 3.47 -0.57 -7.27
N ALA A 77 4.74 -0.15 -7.37
CA ALA A 77 5.59 -0.42 -8.53
C ALA A 77 5.74 -1.93 -8.77
N HIS A 78 5.95 -2.71 -7.71
CA HIS A 78 6.10 -4.16 -7.83
C HIS A 78 4.86 -4.89 -8.38
N VAL A 79 3.68 -4.28 -8.35
CA VAL A 79 2.46 -4.87 -8.94
C VAL A 79 2.53 -4.85 -10.47
N VAL A 80 3.19 -3.85 -11.04
CA VAL A 80 3.19 -3.61 -12.49
C VAL A 80 4.55 -3.79 -13.15
N SER A 81 5.61 -3.86 -12.37
CA SER A 81 7.00 -3.97 -12.86
C SER A 81 7.19 -5.20 -13.73
N GLY A 82 7.74 -4.99 -14.94
CA GLY A 82 8.00 -6.07 -15.91
C GLY A 82 6.76 -6.63 -16.60
N ALA A 83 5.57 -6.09 -16.36
CA ALA A 83 4.35 -6.53 -17.03
C ALA A 83 4.37 -6.18 -18.53
N SER A 84 3.99 -7.14 -19.36
CA SER A 84 3.79 -6.93 -20.80
C SER A 84 2.41 -6.35 -21.11
N ASN A 85 1.40 -6.75 -20.35
CA ASN A 85 0.04 -6.25 -20.41
C ASN A 85 -0.47 -5.96 -19.00
N ILE A 86 -1.21 -4.86 -18.85
CA ILE A 86 -1.84 -4.45 -17.62
C ILE A 86 -3.32 -4.19 -17.90
N THR A 87 -4.18 -4.83 -17.14
CA THR A 87 -5.62 -4.63 -17.18
C THR A 87 -6.11 -4.13 -15.84
N VAL A 88 -6.89 -3.07 -15.84
CA VAL A 88 -7.58 -2.54 -14.65
C VAL A 88 -9.05 -2.89 -14.77
N THR A 89 -9.59 -3.56 -13.77
CA THR A 89 -11.03 -3.90 -13.71
C THR A 89 -11.73 -3.00 -12.70
N ILE A 90 -12.79 -2.34 -13.14
CA ILE A 90 -13.66 -1.48 -12.33
C ILE A 90 -15.10 -2.02 -12.44
N GLY A 91 -15.63 -2.55 -11.35
CA GLY A 91 -16.88 -3.31 -11.39
C GLY A 91 -16.73 -4.52 -12.34
N ASP A 92 -17.55 -4.58 -13.38
CA ASP A 92 -17.52 -5.65 -14.40
C ASP A 92 -16.82 -5.21 -15.71
N THR A 93 -16.10 -4.10 -15.71
CA THR A 93 -15.50 -3.53 -16.92
C THR A 93 -13.98 -3.56 -16.84
N ASP A 94 -13.36 -4.12 -17.88
CA ASP A 94 -11.92 -4.19 -18.06
C ASP A 94 -11.42 -3.04 -18.93
N TYR A 95 -10.36 -2.38 -18.46
CA TYR A 95 -9.68 -1.29 -19.16
C TYR A 95 -8.21 -1.65 -19.35
N PRO A 96 -7.69 -1.62 -20.59
CA PRO A 96 -6.25 -1.64 -20.80
C PRO A 96 -5.61 -0.44 -20.11
N ALA A 97 -4.52 -0.67 -19.39
CA ALA A 97 -3.81 0.38 -18.66
C ALA A 97 -2.40 0.56 -19.21
N THR A 98 -1.92 1.80 -19.15
CA THR A 98 -0.52 2.15 -19.43
C THR A 98 0.16 2.65 -18.18
N VAL A 99 1.43 2.30 -18.01
CA VAL A 99 2.27 2.86 -16.94
C VAL A 99 2.67 4.28 -17.32
N VAL A 100 2.23 5.26 -16.53
CA VAL A 100 2.64 6.67 -16.67
C VAL A 100 4.06 6.84 -16.16
N GLY A 101 4.37 6.18 -15.06
CA GLY A 101 5.69 6.10 -14.48
C GLY A 101 5.69 5.17 -13.26
N GLU A 102 6.87 4.65 -12.94
CA GLU A 102 7.10 3.82 -11.76
C GLU A 102 8.40 4.21 -11.06
N ASP A 103 8.44 4.00 -9.76
CA ASP A 103 9.60 4.24 -8.93
C ASP A 103 9.83 3.08 -7.96
N ASP A 104 10.80 2.25 -8.28
CA ASP A 104 11.12 1.05 -7.50
C ASP A 104 11.64 1.37 -6.09
N THR A 105 12.25 2.53 -5.89
CA THR A 105 12.83 2.90 -4.58
C THR A 105 11.75 3.17 -3.55
N SER A 106 10.68 3.83 -3.94
CA SER A 106 9.52 4.10 -3.08
C SER A 106 8.39 3.11 -3.27
N ASP A 107 8.53 2.18 -4.22
CA ASP A 107 7.52 1.20 -4.61
C ASP A 107 6.19 1.83 -5.01
N VAL A 108 6.22 2.93 -5.75
CA VAL A 108 5.04 3.67 -6.22
C VAL A 108 4.97 3.64 -7.75
N ALA A 109 3.79 3.36 -8.30
CA ALA A 109 3.51 3.48 -9.72
C ALA A 109 2.20 4.20 -9.98
N VAL A 110 2.12 4.86 -11.12
CA VAL A 110 0.90 5.50 -11.64
C VAL A 110 0.53 4.88 -12.96
N LEU A 111 -0.73 4.45 -13.05
CA LEU A 111 -1.33 3.95 -14.27
C LEU A 111 -2.31 4.97 -14.84
N LYS A 112 -2.56 4.86 -16.15
CA LYS A 112 -3.60 5.61 -16.85
C LYS A 112 -4.48 4.65 -17.64
N ILE A 113 -5.79 4.79 -17.48
CA ILE A 113 -6.82 4.11 -18.29
C ILE A 113 -7.65 5.14 -19.05
N ASP A 114 -8.25 4.72 -20.16
CA ASP A 114 -9.17 5.56 -20.93
C ASP A 114 -10.60 5.39 -20.37
N ALA A 115 -10.85 6.06 -19.24
CA ALA A 115 -12.14 6.09 -18.58
C ALA A 115 -12.39 7.48 -18.01
N THR A 116 -13.66 7.86 -17.89
CA THR A 116 -14.09 9.15 -17.34
C THR A 116 -15.24 8.96 -16.35
N GLY A 117 -15.42 9.93 -15.46
CA GLY A 117 -16.51 9.87 -14.46
C GLY A 117 -16.24 8.86 -13.35
N LEU A 118 -14.99 8.49 -13.15
CA LEU A 118 -14.59 7.62 -12.04
C LEU A 118 -14.73 8.37 -10.71
N THR A 119 -14.84 7.60 -9.63
CA THR A 119 -14.89 8.12 -8.24
C THR A 119 -13.48 8.07 -7.64
N PRO A 120 -12.76 9.21 -7.53
CA PRO A 120 -11.46 9.24 -6.89
C PRO A 120 -11.59 9.05 -5.38
N ALA A 121 -10.57 8.45 -4.76
CA ALA A 121 -10.44 8.45 -3.31
C ALA A 121 -10.27 9.87 -2.77
N VAL A 122 -10.83 10.13 -1.60
CA VAL A 122 -10.56 11.35 -0.85
C VAL A 122 -9.18 11.20 -0.21
N ILE A 123 -8.26 12.09 -0.57
CA ILE A 123 -6.88 12.05 -0.05
C ILE A 123 -6.86 12.64 1.36
N GLY A 124 -6.39 11.85 2.31
CA GLY A 124 -6.16 12.27 3.69
C GLY A 124 -4.78 12.90 3.90
N ASP A 125 -4.39 13.04 5.16
CA ASP A 125 -3.08 13.58 5.56
C ASP A 125 -2.35 12.56 6.45
N SER A 126 -1.36 11.88 5.88
CA SER A 126 -0.58 10.87 6.62
C SER A 126 0.36 11.46 7.67
N ASP A 127 0.67 12.76 7.60
CA ASP A 127 1.53 13.43 8.59
C ASP A 127 0.75 13.82 9.86
N ALA A 128 -0.59 13.89 9.76
CA ALA A 128 -1.48 14.18 10.88
C ALA A 128 -1.92 12.94 11.68
N LEU A 129 -1.54 11.72 11.23
CA LEU A 129 -1.95 10.47 11.86
C LEU A 129 -1.39 10.31 13.27
N ALA A 130 -2.18 9.65 14.14
CA ALA A 130 -1.75 9.20 15.44
C ALA A 130 -1.82 7.67 15.57
N VAL A 131 -0.92 7.09 16.37
CA VAL A 131 -0.97 5.67 16.71
C VAL A 131 -2.25 5.37 17.49
N GLY A 132 -2.95 4.32 17.09
CA GLY A 132 -4.25 3.91 17.64
C GLY A 132 -5.45 4.39 16.82
N GLU A 133 -5.27 5.21 15.78
CA GLU A 133 -6.36 5.57 14.86
C GLU A 133 -6.83 4.35 14.05
N VAL A 134 -8.12 4.33 13.74
CA VAL A 134 -8.73 3.27 12.90
C VAL A 134 -8.08 3.26 11.51
N ALA A 135 -7.72 2.09 11.06
CA ALA A 135 -7.18 1.84 9.74
C ALA A 135 -7.97 0.73 9.04
N VAL A 136 -8.54 1.04 7.88
CA VAL A 136 -9.31 0.09 7.05
C VAL A 136 -8.55 -0.14 5.76
N ALA A 137 -8.06 -1.36 5.56
CA ALA A 137 -7.39 -1.75 4.33
C ALA A 137 -8.40 -2.33 3.35
N VAL A 138 -8.40 -1.81 2.13
CA VAL A 138 -9.28 -2.25 1.04
C VAL A 138 -8.44 -2.59 -0.17
N GLY A 139 -8.61 -3.82 -0.65
CA GLY A 139 -7.93 -4.33 -1.82
C GLY A 139 -8.74 -5.44 -2.48
N ASN A 140 -8.24 -5.96 -3.59
CA ASN A 140 -8.87 -7.06 -4.30
C ASN A 140 -7.90 -8.23 -4.46
N PRO A 141 -7.73 -9.06 -3.41
CA PRO A 141 -6.85 -10.21 -3.47
C PRO A 141 -7.33 -11.20 -4.54
N LEU A 142 -6.38 -11.66 -5.36
CA LEU A 142 -6.59 -12.70 -6.38
C LEU A 142 -7.43 -12.26 -7.60
N GLY A 143 -7.85 -11.01 -7.74
CA GLY A 143 -8.61 -10.53 -8.90
C GLY A 143 -10.00 -11.17 -9.07
N THR A 144 -10.40 -12.04 -8.18
CA THR A 144 -11.65 -12.82 -8.27
C THR A 144 -12.63 -12.55 -7.14
N LEU A 145 -12.15 -11.91 -6.07
CA LEU A 145 -12.97 -11.55 -4.91
C LEU A 145 -13.19 -10.05 -4.95
N SER A 146 -14.43 -9.61 -5.11
CA SER A 146 -14.79 -8.19 -4.98
C SER A 146 -14.30 -7.66 -3.64
N ASN A 147 -13.63 -6.54 -3.66
CA ASN A 147 -13.03 -5.77 -2.57
C ASN A 147 -13.00 -6.48 -1.20
N THR A 148 -11.85 -7.06 -0.86
CA THR A 148 -11.63 -7.56 0.49
C THR A 148 -11.31 -6.39 1.41
N VAL A 149 -12.04 -6.32 2.52
CA VAL A 149 -11.88 -5.31 3.55
C VAL A 149 -11.34 -5.96 4.81
N THR A 150 -10.30 -5.39 5.37
CA THR A 150 -9.79 -5.73 6.70
C THR A 150 -9.62 -4.47 7.51
N ASP A 151 -9.84 -4.53 8.81
CA ASP A 151 -9.69 -3.39 9.69
C ASP A 151 -8.74 -3.66 10.85
N GLY A 152 -8.26 -2.60 11.43
CA GLY A 152 -7.34 -2.56 12.53
C GLY A 152 -7.05 -1.12 12.92
N ILE A 153 -5.82 -0.86 13.37
CA ILE A 153 -5.37 0.46 13.77
C ILE A 153 -4.03 0.81 13.12
N VAL A 154 -3.67 2.07 13.14
CA VAL A 154 -2.30 2.53 12.94
C VAL A 154 -1.47 2.07 14.14
N SER A 155 -0.66 1.04 13.96
CA SER A 155 0.14 0.44 15.03
C SER A 155 1.43 1.21 15.30
N ALA A 156 2.04 1.80 14.28
CA ALA A 156 3.20 2.68 14.37
C ALA A 156 3.32 3.59 13.15
N LEU A 157 4.04 4.69 13.32
CA LEU A 157 4.38 5.66 12.28
C LEU A 157 5.89 5.70 12.07
N ASN A 158 6.29 6.13 10.87
CA ASN A 158 7.70 6.34 10.50
C ASN A 158 8.58 5.09 10.72
N ARG A 159 8.04 3.89 10.46
CA ARG A 159 8.83 2.64 10.55
C ARG A 159 9.81 2.57 9.40
N GLN A 160 11.11 2.47 9.74
CA GLN A 160 12.15 2.14 8.77
C GLN A 160 12.10 0.63 8.50
N VAL A 161 11.78 0.25 7.28
CA VAL A 161 11.63 -1.14 6.85
C VAL A 161 12.40 -1.34 5.55
N THR A 162 13.25 -2.34 5.50
CA THR A 162 13.93 -2.72 4.26
C THR A 162 13.00 -3.61 3.44
N VAL A 163 12.55 -3.11 2.30
CA VAL A 163 11.72 -3.85 1.32
C VAL A 163 12.54 -4.02 0.05
N GLN A 164 12.87 -5.28 -0.32
CA GLN A 164 13.67 -5.59 -1.52
C GLN A 164 14.96 -4.75 -1.68
N ASN A 165 15.73 -4.62 -0.62
CA ASN A 165 16.97 -3.82 -0.52
C ASN A 165 16.76 -2.29 -0.60
N ASN A 166 15.53 -1.80 -0.54
CA ASN A 166 15.22 -0.37 -0.40
C ASN A 166 14.77 -0.07 1.03
N ASP A 167 15.38 0.92 1.66
CA ASP A 167 14.94 1.40 2.96
C ASP A 167 13.77 2.37 2.77
N MET A 168 12.62 1.99 3.30
CA MET A 168 11.36 2.74 3.20
C MET A 168 10.88 3.18 4.57
N THR A 169 10.24 4.34 4.61
CA THR A 169 9.55 4.84 5.81
C THR A 169 8.06 4.58 5.64
N LEU A 170 7.51 3.66 6.45
CA LEU A 170 6.16 3.13 6.28
C LEU A 170 5.27 3.36 7.51
N ILE A 171 3.96 3.37 7.29
CA ILE A 171 2.93 3.21 8.31
C ILE A 171 2.83 1.72 8.63
N GLN A 172 2.83 1.37 9.91
CA GLN A 172 2.53 0.01 10.37
C GLN A 172 1.07 -0.08 10.82
N THR A 173 0.38 -1.15 10.44
CA THR A 173 -0.99 -1.47 10.86
C THR A 173 -1.11 -2.94 11.25
N ASP A 174 -2.07 -3.28 12.08
CA ASP A 174 -2.46 -4.66 12.39
C ASP A 174 -3.68 -5.13 11.57
N ALA A 175 -4.23 -4.26 10.70
CA ALA A 175 -5.15 -4.69 9.65
C ALA A 175 -4.48 -5.79 8.82
N SER A 176 -5.21 -6.87 8.55
CA SER A 176 -4.67 -8.04 7.83
C SER A 176 -4.29 -7.67 6.40
N ILE A 177 -3.00 -7.73 6.09
CA ILE A 177 -2.45 -7.48 4.75
C ILE A 177 -1.99 -8.83 4.16
N SER A 178 -2.45 -9.12 2.96
CA SER A 178 -2.14 -10.35 2.22
C SER A 178 -1.80 -10.06 0.76
N PRO A 179 -1.13 -10.99 0.06
CA PRO A 179 -0.92 -10.88 -1.38
C PRO A 179 -2.23 -10.59 -2.13
N GLY A 180 -2.20 -9.57 -3.02
CA GLY A 180 -3.37 -9.05 -3.71
C GLY A 180 -3.94 -7.76 -3.12
N ASN A 181 -3.71 -7.46 -1.83
CA ASN A 181 -4.00 -6.16 -1.26
C ASN A 181 -2.94 -5.10 -1.63
N SER A 182 -1.75 -5.52 -2.11
CA SER A 182 -0.70 -4.61 -2.59
C SER A 182 -1.24 -3.61 -3.61
N GLY A 183 -0.95 -2.34 -3.39
CA GLY A 183 -1.42 -1.23 -4.21
C GLY A 183 -2.83 -0.75 -3.87
N GLY A 184 -3.58 -1.48 -3.02
CA GLY A 184 -4.86 -1.03 -2.48
C GLY A 184 -4.72 0.09 -1.46
N GLY A 185 -5.86 0.62 -1.01
CA GLY A 185 -5.90 1.75 -0.08
C GLY A 185 -5.92 1.34 1.39
N LEU A 186 -5.23 2.10 2.22
CA LEU A 186 -5.43 2.16 3.66
C LEU A 186 -6.21 3.45 3.97
N PHE A 187 -7.37 3.33 4.61
CA PHE A 187 -8.29 4.44 4.86
C PHE A 187 -8.48 4.67 6.36
N ASN A 188 -8.74 5.90 6.76
CA ASN A 188 -9.11 6.24 8.13
C ASN A 188 -10.62 6.11 8.39
N ALA A 189 -11.07 6.42 9.61
CA ALA A 189 -12.47 6.36 10.03
C ALA A 189 -13.39 7.37 9.30
N ASN A 190 -12.84 8.30 8.52
CA ASN A 190 -13.60 9.26 7.71
C ASN A 190 -13.69 8.80 6.22
N GLY A 191 -13.10 7.66 5.86
CA GLY A 191 -12.99 7.19 4.48
C GLY A 191 -11.93 7.95 3.66
N GLU A 192 -10.98 8.62 4.32
CA GLU A 192 -9.88 9.30 3.65
C GLU A 192 -8.70 8.34 3.47
N LEU A 193 -8.08 8.36 2.29
CA LEU A 193 -6.91 7.55 1.95
C LEU A 193 -5.69 8.08 2.71
N ILE A 194 -5.13 7.26 3.60
CA ILE A 194 -3.97 7.60 4.43
C ILE A 194 -2.68 6.86 4.03
N GLY A 195 -2.80 5.82 3.20
CA GLY A 195 -1.64 5.09 2.69
C GLY A 195 -1.99 4.13 1.57
N ILE A 196 -0.94 3.64 0.88
CA ILE A 196 -1.03 2.59 -0.13
C ILE A 196 -0.46 1.31 0.48
N VAL A 197 -1.28 0.26 0.51
CA VAL A 197 -0.94 -1.04 1.13
C VAL A 197 0.24 -1.68 0.40
N ASN A 198 1.25 -2.08 1.18
CA ASN A 198 2.45 -2.77 0.69
C ASN A 198 2.55 -4.16 1.35
N ALA A 199 2.15 -5.20 0.63
CA ALA A 199 2.20 -6.58 1.11
C ALA A 199 3.56 -7.27 0.86
N LYS A 200 4.57 -6.55 0.34
CA LYS A 200 5.85 -7.12 -0.07
C LYS A 200 6.96 -7.01 0.99
N SER A 201 6.66 -6.48 2.17
CA SER A 201 7.64 -6.40 3.24
C SER A 201 8.01 -7.80 3.73
N SER A 202 9.27 -8.01 4.12
CA SER A 202 9.75 -9.27 4.70
C SER A 202 9.06 -9.68 6.00
N TYR A 203 8.29 -8.76 6.58
CA TYR A 203 7.49 -8.97 7.80
C TYR A 203 6.03 -9.34 7.51
N SER A 204 5.60 -9.37 6.24
CA SER A 204 4.21 -9.66 5.86
C SER A 204 3.76 -11.09 6.22
N GLU A 205 4.71 -11.99 6.56
CA GLU A 205 4.41 -13.33 7.08
C GLU A 205 4.15 -13.36 8.60
N ALA A 206 4.43 -12.27 9.31
CA ALA A 206 4.16 -12.15 10.73
C ALA A 206 2.70 -11.70 10.94
N GLU A 207 1.94 -12.46 11.70
CA GLU A 207 0.56 -12.11 12.05
C GLU A 207 0.50 -10.74 12.75
N GLY A 208 -0.43 -9.89 12.35
CA GLY A 208 -0.66 -8.57 12.95
C GLY A 208 0.39 -7.51 12.60
N ILE A 209 1.19 -7.74 11.55
CA ILE A 209 2.15 -6.74 11.04
C ILE A 209 1.91 -6.53 9.55
N GLY A 210 1.29 -5.41 9.23
CA GLY A 210 1.10 -4.90 7.87
C GLY A 210 1.77 -3.55 7.69
N PHE A 211 2.04 -3.17 6.44
CA PHE A 211 2.67 -1.90 6.11
C PHE A 211 1.95 -1.19 4.97
N ALA A 212 2.00 0.15 5.01
CA ALA A 212 1.51 1.00 3.94
C ALA A 212 2.47 2.17 3.69
N ILE A 213 2.60 2.56 2.43
CA ILE A 213 3.33 3.76 2.01
C ILE A 213 2.49 4.97 2.42
N PRO A 214 3.01 5.95 3.19
CA PRO A 214 2.25 7.13 3.58
C PRO A 214 1.69 7.87 2.36
N ILE A 215 0.44 8.31 2.43
CA ILE A 215 -0.22 8.92 1.27
C ILE A 215 0.44 10.22 0.82
N ASN A 216 0.94 11.05 1.74
CA ASN A 216 1.63 12.29 1.39
C ASN A 216 2.89 11.98 0.53
N THR A 217 3.65 10.95 0.90
CA THR A 217 4.80 10.45 0.12
C THR A 217 4.36 9.91 -1.24
N ALA A 218 3.34 9.04 -1.26
CA ALA A 218 2.86 8.45 -2.51
C ALA A 218 2.32 9.51 -3.50
N MET A 219 1.61 10.52 -3.00
CA MET A 219 1.08 11.63 -3.82
C MET A 219 2.17 12.56 -4.34
N GLU A 220 3.22 12.83 -3.55
CA GLU A 220 4.37 13.61 -4.02
C GLU A 220 5.10 12.91 -5.16
N ILE A 221 5.34 11.59 -5.01
CA ILE A 221 5.96 10.76 -6.04
C ILE A 221 5.06 10.66 -7.27
N SER A 222 3.77 10.40 -7.09
CA SER A 222 2.82 10.29 -8.21
C SER A 222 2.76 11.57 -9.05
N ARG A 223 2.84 12.74 -8.43
CA ARG A 223 2.90 14.02 -9.14
C ARG A 223 4.12 14.11 -10.05
N GLN A 224 5.32 13.75 -9.54
CA GLN A 224 6.54 13.72 -10.35
C GLN A 224 6.45 12.71 -11.49
N LEU A 225 5.88 11.52 -11.24
CA LEU A 225 5.67 10.50 -12.26
C LEU A 225 4.71 10.98 -13.37
N ILE A 226 3.62 11.67 -13.02
CA ILE A 226 2.67 12.24 -13.98
C ILE A 226 3.32 13.36 -14.80
N GLU A 227 4.12 14.22 -14.18
CA GLU A 227 4.73 15.38 -14.84
C GLU A 227 5.92 15.02 -15.73
N SER A 228 6.76 14.05 -15.31
CA SER A 228 8.05 13.78 -15.96
C SER A 228 8.32 12.30 -16.25
N GLY A 229 7.45 11.39 -15.84
CA GLY A 229 7.63 9.94 -15.97
C GLY A 229 8.68 9.33 -15.06
N SER A 230 9.32 10.13 -14.22
CA SER A 230 10.40 9.68 -13.33
C SER A 230 10.52 10.55 -12.08
N VAL A 231 11.13 10.00 -11.01
CA VAL A 231 11.39 10.71 -9.76
C VAL A 231 12.79 11.26 -9.74
N ALA A 232 12.92 12.58 -9.56
CA ALA A 232 14.23 13.24 -9.45
C ALA A 232 14.80 13.02 -8.05
N ARG A 233 15.93 12.30 -7.95
CA ARG A 233 16.68 12.13 -6.71
C ARG A 233 18.05 12.79 -6.85
N PRO A 234 18.42 13.72 -5.96
CA PRO A 234 19.76 14.29 -5.95
C PRO A 234 20.78 13.20 -5.62
N ALA A 235 21.80 13.05 -6.46
CA ALA A 235 22.92 12.16 -6.20
C ALA A 235 24.18 12.99 -5.96
N LEU A 236 24.91 12.68 -4.89
CA LEU A 236 26.18 13.37 -4.58
C LEU A 236 27.30 13.04 -5.56
N GLY A 237 27.11 12.03 -6.42
CA GLY A 237 28.12 11.59 -7.39
C GLY A 237 29.38 11.01 -6.73
N VAL A 238 29.29 10.53 -5.49
CA VAL A 238 30.39 9.91 -4.75
C VAL A 238 30.23 8.40 -4.77
N LYS A 239 31.36 7.70 -4.87
CA LYS A 239 31.43 6.25 -4.69
C LYS A 239 32.06 5.98 -3.33
N ILE A 240 31.31 5.31 -2.45
CA ILE A 240 31.81 4.88 -1.15
C ILE A 240 32.39 3.47 -1.33
N VAL A 241 33.58 3.25 -0.79
CA VAL A 241 34.25 1.94 -0.76
C VAL A 241 34.67 1.69 0.68
N ASP A 242 34.25 0.54 1.23
CA ASP A 242 34.71 0.11 2.54
C ASP A 242 36.17 -0.33 2.47
N VAL A 243 37.00 0.25 3.34
CA VAL A 243 38.41 -0.10 3.45
C VAL A 243 38.55 -1.20 4.48
N THR A 244 38.36 -2.43 4.07
CA THR A 244 38.38 -3.62 4.95
C THR A 244 39.74 -4.34 4.98
N ASP A 245 40.66 -3.98 4.06
CA ASP A 245 41.98 -4.60 3.94
C ASP A 245 43.07 -3.60 3.53
N ALA A 246 44.31 -3.97 3.82
CA ALA A 246 45.47 -3.13 3.57
C ALA A 246 45.72 -2.86 2.07
N GLN A 247 45.28 -3.73 1.18
CA GLN A 247 45.47 -3.57 -0.26
C GLN A 247 44.53 -2.47 -0.80
N THR A 248 43.28 -2.49 -0.36
CA THR A 248 42.28 -1.44 -0.67
C THR A 248 42.73 -0.09 -0.08
N ALA A 249 43.25 -0.07 1.16
CA ALA A 249 43.79 1.12 1.79
C ALA A 249 44.92 1.73 0.95
N GLN A 250 45.85 0.90 0.49
CA GLN A 250 46.99 1.33 -0.33
C GLN A 250 46.56 1.88 -1.69
N GLN A 251 45.56 1.25 -2.34
CA GLN A 251 45.02 1.74 -3.62
C GLN A 251 44.32 3.12 -3.49
N LEU A 252 43.68 3.35 -2.36
CA LEU A 252 42.93 4.59 -2.09
C LEU A 252 43.81 5.65 -1.41
N GLY A 253 45.06 5.33 -1.02
CA GLY A 253 45.97 6.27 -0.36
C GLY A 253 45.53 6.66 1.06
N VAL A 254 44.79 5.79 1.76
CA VAL A 254 44.30 5.99 3.12
C VAL A 254 44.92 4.98 4.08
N SER A 255 44.95 5.30 5.38
CA SER A 255 45.37 4.35 6.43
C SER A 255 44.22 3.43 6.82
N THR A 256 44.49 2.16 7.09
CA THR A 256 43.54 1.19 7.70
C THR A 256 43.34 1.49 9.16
#